data_4a816ffba7921fa799b512cad97f7db0
#
_entry.id   4a816ffba7921fa799b512cad97f7db0
#
_cell.length_a   1.000
_cell.length_b   1.000
_cell.length_c   1.000
_cell.angle_alpha   90.00
_cell.angle_beta   90.00
_cell.angle_gamma   90.00
#
_symmetry.space_group_name_H-M   'P 1'
#
loop_
_entity.id
_entity.type
_entity.pdbx_description
1 polymer ?
#
loop_
_entity_poly.entity_id
_entity_poly.type
_entity_poly.pdbx_seq_one_letter_code
_entity_poly.pdbx_strand_id
1 'polypeptide(L)'
;MAKKEKINRRKFLGASMAGTMGIAMAGKAAAAPGIANSSLPEAPDNDLPFNPRTFAAMPTNALGKTGYKVGILSLGGQASIETKGREELSEKIINRAIDLGINYIDTAASYGRGLSQLNIGQVMKTRRKEVFLATKTHLRSYDDSMRLLEESLTNLQTDHLNIWQLHNVQRQDQVDQIFSNEGAIKAFEKARSEGMVKFLGITGHYEPMILKQCIERFDFDTILMAVNGADVHYLSFKNYLLPEVQKKGMGIISMKVATRGRMLSSWTPPPMDEQPKRMATKLPGALTIKEALEYNMTLPVSTTIIGVDDVEQIEENVKIASEFSPLNNEQMAAIEYKCLPIVRQGLYFRRWELGV
;
A
#
# COMPACT_ATOMS: atom_id res chain seq x y z
N MET A 1 3.62 16.91 -39.91
CA MET A 1 3.38 15.50 -39.49
C MET A 1 4.69 14.91 -38.99
N ALA A 2 4.94 14.94 -37.69
CA ALA A 2 6.15 14.37 -37.09
C ALA A 2 5.86 12.95 -36.67
N LYS A 3 6.60 11.97 -37.17
CA LYS A 3 6.53 10.56 -36.76
C LYS A 3 6.94 10.44 -35.31
N LYS A 4 6.03 9.99 -34.43
CA LYS A 4 6.36 9.56 -33.09
C LYS A 4 7.20 8.26 -33.15
N GLU A 5 8.48 8.34 -32.79
CA GLU A 5 9.34 7.18 -32.63
C GLU A 5 8.83 6.34 -31.43
N LYS A 6 8.59 5.07 -31.67
CA LYS A 6 8.30 4.09 -30.60
C LYS A 6 9.54 3.91 -29.74
N ILE A 7 9.45 4.22 -28.45
CA ILE A 7 10.50 3.96 -27.48
C ILE A 7 10.70 2.44 -27.38
N ASN A 8 11.87 1.96 -27.82
CA ASN A 8 12.21 0.55 -27.80
C ASN A 8 12.87 0.22 -26.44
N ARG A 9 12.34 -0.77 -25.72
CA ARG A 9 12.82 -1.25 -24.42
C ARG A 9 14.34 -1.40 -24.30
N ARG A 10 15.04 -1.75 -25.38
CA ARG A 10 16.51 -1.91 -25.43
C ARG A 10 17.29 -0.59 -25.35
N LYS A 11 16.71 0.55 -25.68
CA LYS A 11 17.40 1.86 -25.63
C LYS A 11 17.43 2.48 -24.24
N PHE A 12 16.49 2.13 -23.36
CA PHE A 12 16.42 2.65 -22.00
C PHE A 12 17.53 2.09 -21.08
N LEU A 13 17.94 0.84 -21.31
CA LEU A 13 18.98 0.16 -20.51
C LEU A 13 20.42 0.53 -20.90
N GLY A 14 20.64 1.21 -22.02
CA GLY A 14 21.98 1.52 -22.54
C GLY A 14 22.60 2.83 -22.04
N ALA A 15 21.87 3.70 -21.36
CA ALA A 15 22.35 5.05 -21.01
C ALA A 15 22.87 5.19 -19.56
N SER A 16 22.85 4.13 -18.72
CA SER A 16 23.19 4.22 -17.29
C SER A 16 24.45 3.42 -16.87
N MET A 17 25.30 3.03 -17.81
CA MET A 17 26.58 2.39 -17.46
C MET A 17 27.78 3.26 -17.88
N ALA A 18 28.12 4.28 -17.10
CA ALA A 18 29.44 4.89 -17.09
C ALA A 18 29.73 5.56 -15.74
N GLY A 19 30.65 4.93 -14.97
CA GLY A 19 31.42 5.57 -13.91
C GLY A 19 30.86 5.38 -12.49
N THR A 20 31.45 4.61 -11.60
CA THR A 20 32.71 4.80 -10.90
C THR A 20 32.99 3.59 -10.01
N MET A 21 34.22 3.11 -10.03
CA MET A 21 34.79 2.22 -9.01
C MET A 21 34.98 3.00 -7.69
N GLY A 22 34.33 2.57 -6.63
CA GLY A 22 34.52 3.07 -5.27
C GLY A 22 34.73 1.93 -4.30
N ILE A 23 35.82 2.02 -3.58
CA ILE A 23 36.46 1.08 -2.68
C ILE A 23 35.53 0.61 -1.56
N ALA A 24 35.42 -0.70 -1.36
CA ALA A 24 34.73 -1.34 -0.25
C ALA A 24 35.49 -1.13 1.07
N MET A 25 34.86 -0.46 2.02
CA MET A 25 35.21 -0.52 3.44
C MET A 25 34.25 -1.48 4.15
N ALA A 26 34.73 -2.60 4.59
CA ALA A 26 33.98 -3.60 5.33
C ALA A 26 33.76 -3.12 6.78
N GLY A 27 32.60 -2.58 7.07
CA GLY A 27 32.09 -2.40 8.42
C GLY A 27 31.40 -3.67 8.90
N LYS A 28 31.91 -4.30 9.97
CA LYS A 28 31.25 -5.44 10.64
C LYS A 28 29.93 -4.99 11.27
N ALA A 29 28.82 -5.32 10.65
CA ALA A 29 27.51 -5.25 11.28
C ALA A 29 27.39 -6.40 12.30
N ALA A 30 26.99 -6.08 13.53
CA ALA A 30 26.72 -7.07 14.57
C ALA A 30 25.56 -7.98 14.14
N ALA A 31 25.81 -9.29 14.16
CA ALA A 31 24.79 -10.30 13.84
C ALA A 31 23.72 -10.32 14.92
N ALA A 32 22.45 -10.29 14.51
CA ALA A 32 21.31 -10.59 15.37
C ALA A 32 21.37 -12.06 15.85
N PRO A 33 20.81 -12.40 17.04
CA PRO A 33 20.93 -13.73 17.61
C PRO A 33 20.24 -14.79 16.75
N GLY A 34 20.94 -15.93 16.64
CA GLY A 34 20.77 -17.01 15.71
C GLY A 34 19.34 -17.52 15.47
N ILE A 35 18.93 -17.45 14.22
CA ILE A 35 17.91 -18.30 13.64
C ILE A 35 18.63 -19.58 13.18
N ALA A 36 18.15 -20.72 13.66
CA ALA A 36 18.65 -22.04 13.26
C ALA A 36 18.64 -22.19 11.73
N ASN A 37 19.65 -22.87 11.19
CA ASN A 37 19.87 -23.18 9.77
C ASN A 37 18.71 -24.00 9.17
N SER A 38 17.57 -23.34 8.91
CA SER A 38 16.59 -23.82 7.95
C SER A 38 16.93 -23.13 6.63
N SER A 39 17.21 -23.89 5.57
CA SER A 39 17.40 -23.35 4.22
C SER A 39 16.25 -22.39 3.91
N LEU A 40 16.57 -21.12 3.60
CA LEU A 40 15.56 -20.15 3.15
C LEU A 40 14.85 -20.75 1.91
N PRO A 41 13.54 -20.53 1.78
CA PRO A 41 12.80 -21.03 0.64
C PRO A 41 13.39 -20.49 -0.67
N GLU A 42 13.46 -21.34 -1.68
CA GLU A 42 13.90 -20.95 -3.02
C GLU A 42 12.85 -20.06 -3.70
N ALA A 43 13.31 -19.19 -4.60
CA ALA A 43 12.41 -18.36 -5.39
C ALA A 43 11.50 -19.25 -6.26
N PRO A 44 10.18 -18.97 -6.30
CA PRO A 44 9.28 -19.71 -7.18
C PRO A 44 9.66 -19.46 -8.66
N ASP A 45 9.44 -20.46 -9.50
CA ASP A 45 9.66 -20.37 -10.95
C ASP A 45 8.56 -19.52 -11.62
N ASN A 46 8.55 -18.23 -11.27
CA ASN A 46 7.67 -17.22 -11.88
C ASN A 46 8.37 -15.85 -11.81
N ASP A 47 8.02 -14.94 -12.72
CA ASP A 47 8.56 -13.58 -12.79
C ASP A 47 8.06 -12.65 -11.67
N LEU A 48 7.71 -13.18 -10.49
CA LEU A 48 7.29 -12.39 -9.34
C LEU A 48 8.49 -12.09 -8.42
N PRO A 49 8.49 -10.94 -7.74
CA PRO A 49 9.53 -10.62 -6.77
C PRO A 49 9.57 -11.63 -5.63
N PHE A 50 10.74 -11.84 -5.06
CA PHE A 50 10.91 -12.78 -3.97
C PHE A 50 11.85 -12.24 -2.89
N ASN A 51 11.32 -12.09 -1.68
CA ASN A 51 12.10 -11.81 -0.49
C ASN A 51 12.07 -13.06 0.42
N PRO A 52 13.16 -13.83 0.50
CA PRO A 52 13.17 -15.07 1.28
C PRO A 52 12.97 -14.83 2.79
N ARG A 53 13.31 -13.63 3.28
CA ARG A 53 13.15 -13.28 4.69
C ARG A 53 11.68 -13.21 5.14
N THR A 54 10.74 -12.95 4.22
CA THR A 54 9.31 -12.83 4.53
C THR A 54 8.78 -14.07 5.25
N PHE A 55 9.14 -15.24 4.76
CA PHE A 55 8.62 -16.52 5.28
C PHE A 55 9.14 -16.88 6.69
N ALA A 56 10.28 -16.30 7.08
CA ALA A 56 10.83 -16.46 8.42
C ALA A 56 10.34 -15.35 9.37
N ALA A 57 9.96 -14.20 8.83
CA ALA A 57 9.63 -13.01 9.61
C ALA A 57 8.18 -12.96 10.08
N MET A 58 7.24 -13.44 9.27
CA MET A 58 5.81 -13.33 9.57
C MET A 58 4.97 -14.33 8.76
N PRO A 59 3.72 -14.62 9.17
CA PRO A 59 2.78 -15.36 8.33
C PRO A 59 2.57 -14.71 6.97
N THR A 60 2.27 -15.53 5.95
CA THR A 60 2.01 -15.08 4.58
C THR A 60 0.65 -15.54 4.09
N ASN A 61 -0.01 -14.71 3.28
CA ASN A 61 -1.26 -15.05 2.61
C ASN A 61 -1.10 -15.00 1.09
N ALA A 62 -2.02 -15.65 0.37
CA ALA A 62 -2.15 -15.44 -1.06
C ALA A 62 -2.68 -14.01 -1.33
N LEU A 63 -2.07 -13.29 -2.27
CA LEU A 63 -2.61 -12.02 -2.75
C LEU A 63 -3.68 -12.29 -3.83
N GLY A 64 -4.83 -12.81 -3.40
CA GLY A 64 -5.90 -13.24 -4.29
C GLY A 64 -5.42 -14.28 -5.31
N LYS A 65 -5.79 -14.08 -6.58
CA LYS A 65 -5.45 -14.95 -7.71
C LYS A 65 -4.12 -14.58 -8.39
N THR A 66 -3.33 -13.67 -7.82
CA THR A 66 -2.07 -13.21 -8.44
C THR A 66 -0.96 -14.25 -8.45
N GLY A 67 -1.08 -15.31 -7.66
CA GLY A 67 -0.01 -16.30 -7.44
C GLY A 67 1.10 -15.82 -6.50
N TYR A 68 0.99 -14.59 -5.95
CA TYR A 68 1.99 -14.03 -5.03
C TYR A 68 1.67 -14.36 -3.57
N LYS A 69 2.70 -14.70 -2.80
CA LYS A 69 2.64 -14.84 -1.34
C LYS A 69 3.14 -13.56 -0.69
N VAL A 70 2.24 -12.82 -0.07
CA VAL A 70 2.53 -11.56 0.61
C VAL A 70 2.59 -11.75 2.12
N GLY A 71 3.51 -11.08 2.80
CA GLY A 71 3.52 -10.98 4.27
C GLY A 71 2.21 -10.34 4.77
N ILE A 72 1.73 -10.75 5.95
CA ILE A 72 0.49 -10.17 6.52
C ILE A 72 0.61 -8.68 6.82
N LEU A 73 1.84 -8.15 6.89
CA LEU A 73 2.17 -6.73 7.06
C LEU A 73 2.99 -6.23 5.87
N SER A 74 2.71 -5.03 5.41
CA SER A 74 3.32 -4.38 4.25
C SER A 74 3.58 -2.89 4.49
N LEU A 75 4.49 -2.29 3.72
CA LEU A 75 4.89 -0.90 3.87
C LEU A 75 4.04 0.04 3.01
N GLY A 76 3.47 1.06 3.63
CA GLY A 76 2.80 2.19 2.95
C GLY A 76 3.75 3.35 2.70
N GLY A 77 3.71 3.92 1.50
CA GLY A 77 4.59 5.00 1.06
C GLY A 77 4.19 6.40 1.53
N GLN A 78 3.36 6.51 2.57
CA GLN A 78 3.06 7.79 3.24
C GLN A 78 3.93 8.01 4.48
N ALA A 79 3.60 8.99 5.31
CA ALA A 79 4.36 9.42 6.49
C ALA A 79 5.74 9.95 6.12
N SER A 80 6.83 9.47 6.68
CA SER A 80 8.18 9.97 6.37
C SER A 80 8.56 9.82 4.90
N ILE A 81 8.11 8.75 4.24
CA ILE A 81 8.47 8.44 2.85
C ILE A 81 7.95 9.48 1.85
N GLU A 82 6.81 10.14 2.14
CA GLU A 82 6.26 11.22 1.30
C GLU A 82 6.72 12.63 1.72
N THR A 83 7.55 12.77 2.75
CA THR A 83 7.85 14.05 3.40
C THR A 83 9.19 14.61 2.91
N LYS A 84 9.17 15.85 2.41
CA LYS A 84 10.36 16.59 1.96
C LYS A 84 11.36 16.80 3.12
N GLY A 85 12.64 16.61 2.84
CA GLY A 85 13.72 16.73 3.80
C GLY A 85 13.92 15.50 4.68
N ARG A 86 13.22 14.39 4.36
CA ARG A 86 13.37 13.08 5.04
C ARG A 86 13.86 11.98 4.09
N GLU A 87 14.55 12.35 3.02
CA GLU A 87 14.96 11.41 1.96
C GLU A 87 15.89 10.31 2.51
N GLU A 88 16.90 10.67 3.29
CA GLU A 88 17.83 9.71 3.91
C GLU A 88 17.11 8.79 4.92
N LEU A 89 16.18 9.33 5.72
CA LEU A 89 15.38 8.53 6.65
C LEU A 89 14.44 7.59 5.90
N SER A 90 13.84 8.06 4.80
CA SER A 90 12.98 7.26 3.93
C SER A 90 13.73 6.06 3.36
N GLU A 91 14.95 6.26 2.88
CA GLU A 91 15.80 5.18 2.37
C GLU A 91 16.14 4.16 3.48
N LYS A 92 16.46 4.62 4.69
CA LYS A 92 16.69 3.75 5.86
C LYS A 92 15.47 2.92 6.21
N ILE A 93 14.28 3.54 6.27
CA ILE A 93 13.01 2.86 6.56
C ILE A 93 12.72 1.78 5.51
N ILE A 94 12.83 2.11 4.21
CA ILE A 94 12.51 1.17 3.13
C ILE A 94 13.49 -0.01 3.13
N ASN A 95 14.80 0.24 3.23
CA ASN A 95 15.78 -0.81 3.30
C ASN A 95 15.56 -1.71 4.53
N ARG A 96 15.31 -1.11 5.70
CA ARG A 96 15.06 -1.87 6.92
C ARG A 96 13.79 -2.71 6.83
N ALA A 97 12.71 -2.16 6.26
CA ALA A 97 11.48 -2.89 6.03
C ALA A 97 11.71 -4.16 5.18
N ILE A 98 12.45 -4.04 4.07
CA ILE A 98 12.78 -5.19 3.21
C ILE A 98 13.68 -6.20 3.95
N ASP A 99 14.66 -5.73 4.75
CA ASP A 99 15.52 -6.60 5.56
C ASP A 99 14.76 -7.35 6.64
N LEU A 100 13.70 -6.76 7.17
CA LEU A 100 12.77 -7.38 8.11
C LEU A 100 11.73 -8.30 7.45
N GLY A 101 11.80 -8.50 6.13
CA GLY A 101 10.91 -9.42 5.41
C GLY A 101 9.66 -8.80 4.80
N ILE A 102 9.49 -7.48 4.85
CA ILE A 102 8.44 -6.82 4.06
C ILE A 102 8.72 -7.07 2.57
N ASN A 103 7.71 -7.58 1.86
CA ASN A 103 7.80 -7.93 0.44
C ASN A 103 6.77 -7.23 -0.44
N TYR A 104 5.99 -6.30 0.11
CA TYR A 104 5.04 -5.48 -0.62
C TYR A 104 5.17 -4.02 -0.19
N ILE A 105 5.31 -3.12 -1.15
CA ILE A 105 5.37 -1.66 -0.93
C ILE A 105 4.29 -0.99 -1.78
N ASP A 106 3.46 -0.17 -1.12
CA ASP A 106 2.38 0.61 -1.75
C ASP A 106 2.72 2.10 -1.77
N THR A 107 2.68 2.71 -2.95
CA THR A 107 2.84 4.16 -3.13
C THR A 107 1.78 4.74 -4.06
N ALA A 108 1.85 6.02 -4.37
CA ALA A 108 1.02 6.71 -5.36
C ALA A 108 1.74 7.94 -5.91
N ALA A 109 1.45 8.29 -7.16
CA ALA A 109 1.97 9.50 -7.81
C ALA A 109 1.61 10.80 -7.05
N SER A 110 0.49 10.81 -6.32
CA SER A 110 0.06 11.96 -5.52
C SER A 110 0.73 12.08 -4.13
N TYR A 111 1.41 11.02 -3.65
CA TYR A 111 2.02 11.03 -2.32
C TYR A 111 3.25 11.95 -2.29
N GLY A 112 3.18 12.99 -1.44
CA GLY A 112 4.23 14.02 -1.38
C GLY A 112 4.49 14.70 -2.74
N ARG A 113 3.50 14.75 -3.65
CA ARG A 113 3.66 15.25 -5.03
C ARG A 113 4.75 14.49 -5.81
N GLY A 114 4.79 13.18 -5.66
CA GLY A 114 5.76 12.30 -6.30
C GLY A 114 6.98 11.94 -5.43
N LEU A 115 7.21 12.63 -4.31
CA LEU A 115 8.36 12.36 -3.42
C LEU A 115 8.40 10.90 -2.94
N SER A 116 7.24 10.33 -2.59
CA SER A 116 7.18 8.93 -2.18
C SER A 116 7.73 7.98 -3.26
N GLN A 117 7.36 8.21 -4.53
CA GLN A 117 7.87 7.40 -5.63
C GLN A 117 9.37 7.62 -5.86
N LEU A 118 9.85 8.86 -5.75
CA LEU A 118 11.28 9.18 -5.89
C LEU A 118 12.12 8.49 -4.81
N ASN A 119 11.68 8.57 -3.54
CA ASN A 119 12.39 7.95 -2.41
C ASN A 119 12.40 6.41 -2.51
N ILE A 120 11.26 5.81 -2.86
CA ILE A 120 11.19 4.36 -3.09
C ILE A 120 12.06 3.97 -4.29
N GLY A 121 12.06 4.77 -5.36
CA GLY A 121 12.87 4.54 -6.56
C GLY A 121 14.37 4.44 -6.27
N GLN A 122 14.90 5.21 -5.30
CA GLN A 122 16.33 5.08 -4.93
C GLN A 122 16.67 3.65 -4.46
N VAL A 123 15.80 3.05 -3.64
CA VAL A 123 16.00 1.68 -3.15
C VAL A 123 15.70 0.63 -4.24
N MET A 124 14.74 0.90 -5.12
CA MET A 124 14.38 -0.04 -6.20
C MET A 124 15.51 -0.23 -7.24
N LYS A 125 16.47 0.67 -7.35
CA LYS A 125 17.67 0.47 -8.19
C LYS A 125 18.38 -0.85 -7.90
N THR A 126 18.39 -1.28 -6.65
CA THR A 126 19.14 -2.47 -6.21
C THR A 126 18.26 -3.58 -5.67
N ARG A 127 17.04 -3.25 -5.18
CA ARG A 127 16.18 -4.19 -4.44
C ARG A 127 14.84 -4.50 -5.13
N ARG A 128 14.66 -4.11 -6.41
CA ARG A 128 13.40 -4.28 -7.15
C ARG A 128 12.89 -5.73 -7.15
N LYS A 129 13.80 -6.70 -7.18
CA LYS A 129 13.45 -8.13 -7.23
C LYS A 129 12.94 -8.70 -5.89
N GLU A 130 13.12 -7.97 -4.79
CA GLU A 130 12.64 -8.39 -3.48
C GLU A 130 11.22 -7.89 -3.17
N VAL A 131 10.69 -6.93 -3.96
CA VAL A 131 9.50 -6.15 -3.61
C VAL A 131 8.41 -6.25 -4.67
N PHE A 132 7.21 -6.64 -4.25
CA PHE A 132 5.98 -6.50 -5.02
C PHE A 132 5.53 -5.04 -4.94
N LEU A 133 5.80 -4.29 -6.01
CA LEU A 133 5.67 -2.83 -6.04
C LEU A 133 4.33 -2.40 -6.63
N ALA A 134 3.60 -1.56 -5.88
CA ALA A 134 2.30 -1.03 -6.25
C ALA A 134 2.32 0.50 -6.31
N THR A 135 1.72 1.08 -7.36
CA THR A 135 1.41 2.52 -7.42
C THR A 135 0.02 2.77 -8.00
N LYS A 136 -0.37 4.05 -8.12
CA LYS A 136 -1.74 4.42 -8.42
C LYS A 136 -1.83 5.59 -9.39
N THR A 137 -2.91 5.63 -10.21
CA THR A 137 -3.34 6.83 -10.91
C THR A 137 -4.57 7.45 -10.25
N HIS A 138 -4.54 8.75 -10.01
CA HIS A 138 -5.71 9.53 -9.56
C HIS A 138 -6.44 10.20 -10.73
N LEU A 139 -5.92 10.06 -11.95
CA LEU A 139 -6.50 10.55 -13.19
C LEU A 139 -7.49 9.53 -13.74
N ARG A 140 -8.47 9.98 -14.53
CA ARG A 140 -9.59 9.14 -14.96
C ARG A 140 -9.71 8.98 -16.47
N SER A 141 -8.96 9.79 -17.24
CA SER A 141 -8.85 9.64 -18.71
C SER A 141 -7.76 8.65 -19.09
N TYR A 142 -7.85 8.11 -20.31
CA TYR A 142 -6.83 7.23 -20.88
C TYR A 142 -5.46 7.91 -20.99
N ASP A 143 -5.39 9.04 -21.72
CA ASP A 143 -4.11 9.71 -22.00
C ASP A 143 -3.40 10.19 -20.76
N ASP A 144 -4.13 10.82 -19.82
CA ASP A 144 -3.55 11.29 -18.57
C ASP A 144 -3.07 10.15 -17.68
N SER A 145 -3.83 9.03 -17.63
CA SER A 145 -3.43 7.88 -16.83
C SER A 145 -2.18 7.22 -17.39
N MET A 146 -2.05 7.08 -18.72
CA MET A 146 -0.84 6.54 -19.35
C MET A 146 0.38 7.44 -19.12
N ARG A 147 0.22 8.76 -19.28
CA ARG A 147 1.30 9.72 -19.00
C ARG A 147 1.76 9.63 -17.53
N LEU A 148 0.81 9.55 -16.59
CA LEU A 148 1.13 9.43 -15.17
C LEU A 148 1.80 8.08 -14.83
N LEU A 149 1.48 7.01 -15.55
CA LEU A 149 2.17 5.72 -15.42
C LEU A 149 3.64 5.83 -15.88
N GLU A 150 3.91 6.45 -17.01
CA GLU A 150 5.27 6.68 -17.51
C GLU A 150 6.10 7.51 -16.52
N GLU A 151 5.51 8.59 -15.96
CA GLU A 151 6.12 9.38 -14.90
C GLU A 151 6.39 8.53 -13.64
N SER A 152 5.45 7.66 -13.25
CA SER A 152 5.59 6.78 -12.10
C SER A 152 6.71 5.76 -12.29
N LEU A 153 6.84 5.15 -13.47
CA LEU A 153 7.93 4.22 -13.79
C LEU A 153 9.29 4.91 -13.72
N THR A 154 9.37 6.15 -14.25
CA THR A 154 10.58 6.98 -14.16
C THR A 154 10.96 7.29 -12.73
N ASN A 155 10.01 7.76 -11.91
CA ASN A 155 10.25 8.10 -10.50
C ASN A 155 10.63 6.88 -9.67
N LEU A 156 10.00 5.74 -9.92
CA LEU A 156 10.28 4.47 -9.24
C LEU A 156 11.50 3.73 -9.78
N GLN A 157 12.12 4.25 -10.84
CA GLN A 157 13.34 3.70 -11.46
C GLN A 157 13.21 2.21 -11.82
N THR A 158 12.08 1.86 -12.42
CA THR A 158 11.74 0.51 -12.87
C THR A 158 11.04 0.57 -14.21
N ASP A 159 11.15 -0.49 -14.99
CA ASP A 159 10.48 -0.65 -16.29
C ASP A 159 9.08 -1.28 -16.19
N HIS A 160 8.71 -1.79 -15.01
CA HIS A 160 7.42 -2.41 -14.76
C HIS A 160 6.95 -2.30 -13.31
N LEU A 161 5.63 -2.40 -13.12
CA LEU A 161 4.98 -2.50 -11.82
C LEU A 161 4.37 -3.90 -11.63
N ASN A 162 4.26 -4.32 -10.38
CA ASN A 162 3.47 -5.52 -10.08
C ASN A 162 1.98 -5.20 -10.08
N ILE A 163 1.55 -4.10 -9.44
CA ILE A 163 0.16 -3.63 -9.48
C ILE A 163 0.10 -2.15 -9.84
N TRP A 164 -0.84 -1.81 -10.71
CA TRP A 164 -1.28 -0.43 -10.95
C TRP A 164 -2.74 -0.27 -10.55
N GLN A 165 -3.06 0.76 -9.74
CA GLN A 165 -4.36 0.88 -9.09
C GLN A 165 -5.08 2.17 -9.45
N LEU A 166 -6.42 2.11 -9.65
CA LEU A 166 -7.28 3.30 -9.63
C LEU A 166 -7.29 3.89 -8.23
N HIS A 167 -6.80 5.12 -8.07
CA HIS A 167 -6.62 5.75 -6.76
C HIS A 167 -7.90 6.40 -6.27
N ASN A 168 -8.41 5.90 -5.13
CA ASN A 168 -9.44 6.56 -4.34
C ASN A 168 -10.70 6.94 -5.14
N VAL A 169 -11.36 5.95 -5.72
CA VAL A 169 -12.63 6.14 -6.41
C VAL A 169 -13.72 6.40 -5.38
N GLN A 170 -14.42 7.54 -5.50
CA GLN A 170 -15.30 8.08 -4.46
C GLN A 170 -16.72 8.38 -4.90
N ARG A 171 -16.93 8.73 -6.18
CA ARG A 171 -18.18 9.30 -6.68
C ARG A 171 -18.59 8.69 -8.02
N GLN A 172 -19.88 8.78 -8.31
CA GLN A 172 -20.46 8.24 -9.53
C GLN A 172 -19.85 8.85 -10.80
N ASP A 173 -19.63 10.16 -10.83
CA ASP A 173 -19.00 10.84 -11.97
C ASP A 173 -17.61 10.28 -12.30
N GLN A 174 -16.84 9.89 -11.28
CA GLN A 174 -15.55 9.22 -11.48
C GLN A 174 -15.72 7.81 -12.06
N VAL A 175 -16.71 7.06 -11.59
CA VAL A 175 -17.02 5.73 -12.14
C VAL A 175 -17.37 5.85 -13.62
N ASP A 176 -18.26 6.80 -13.99
CA ASP A 176 -18.68 7.01 -15.35
C ASP A 176 -17.51 7.38 -16.27
N GLN A 177 -16.62 8.26 -15.80
CA GLN A 177 -15.42 8.64 -16.54
C GLN A 177 -14.43 7.49 -16.71
N ILE A 178 -14.15 6.71 -15.64
CA ILE A 178 -13.25 5.55 -15.67
C ILE A 178 -13.66 4.54 -16.72
N PHE A 179 -14.97 4.27 -16.83
CA PHE A 179 -15.52 3.27 -17.73
C PHE A 179 -16.03 3.82 -19.07
N SER A 180 -15.77 5.09 -19.37
CA SER A 180 -16.05 5.68 -20.68
C SER A 180 -15.10 5.13 -21.77
N ASN A 181 -15.39 5.45 -23.04
CA ASN A 181 -14.53 5.04 -24.16
C ASN A 181 -13.11 5.59 -24.07
N GLU A 182 -12.94 6.79 -23.48
CA GLU A 182 -11.65 7.45 -23.22
C GLU A 182 -11.24 7.34 -21.74
N GLY A 183 -11.79 6.38 -21.02
CA GLY A 183 -11.59 6.22 -19.60
C GLY A 183 -10.31 5.48 -19.21
N ALA A 184 -9.91 5.64 -17.96
CA ALA A 184 -8.70 5.06 -17.41
C ALA A 184 -8.68 3.52 -17.50
N ILE A 185 -9.84 2.84 -17.57
CA ILE A 185 -9.88 1.37 -17.70
C ILE A 185 -9.20 0.90 -18.98
N LYS A 186 -9.31 1.67 -20.07
CA LYS A 186 -8.61 1.39 -21.33
C LYS A 186 -7.10 1.53 -21.21
N ALA A 187 -6.63 2.49 -20.42
CA ALA A 187 -5.22 2.64 -20.10
C ALA A 187 -4.70 1.43 -19.30
N PHE A 188 -5.51 0.91 -18.36
CA PHE A 188 -5.19 -0.27 -17.57
C PHE A 188 -5.03 -1.53 -18.43
N GLU A 189 -5.98 -1.78 -19.33
CA GLU A 189 -5.91 -2.89 -20.28
C GLU A 189 -4.67 -2.77 -21.19
N LYS A 190 -4.39 -1.57 -21.69
CA LYS A 190 -3.23 -1.28 -22.53
C LYS A 190 -1.91 -1.50 -21.81
N ALA A 191 -1.75 -0.91 -20.63
CA ALA A 191 -0.55 -1.04 -19.81
C ALA A 191 -0.23 -2.50 -19.46
N ARG A 192 -1.26 -3.30 -19.12
CA ARG A 192 -1.12 -4.73 -18.89
C ARG A 192 -0.71 -5.50 -20.14
N SER A 193 -1.35 -5.22 -21.27
CA SER A 193 -1.03 -5.89 -22.55
C SER A 193 0.39 -5.59 -23.04
N GLU A 194 0.95 -4.41 -22.70
CA GLU A 194 2.33 -4.02 -23.01
C GLU A 194 3.35 -4.49 -21.96
N GLY A 195 2.87 -5.13 -20.87
CA GLY A 195 3.70 -5.62 -19.78
C GLY A 195 4.34 -4.51 -18.93
N MET A 196 3.82 -3.28 -18.98
CA MET A 196 4.22 -2.20 -18.09
C MET A 196 3.73 -2.47 -16.66
N VAL A 197 2.60 -3.17 -16.53
CA VAL A 197 2.02 -3.60 -15.26
C VAL A 197 1.58 -5.06 -15.35
N LYS A 198 1.70 -5.82 -14.26
CA LYS A 198 1.32 -7.23 -14.26
C LYS A 198 -0.14 -7.42 -13.82
N PHE A 199 -0.56 -6.72 -12.78
CA PHE A 199 -1.89 -6.81 -12.18
C PHE A 199 -2.54 -5.44 -12.08
N LEU A 200 -3.88 -5.43 -12.02
CA LEU A 200 -4.70 -4.24 -11.98
C LEU A 200 -5.49 -4.18 -10.67
N GLY A 201 -5.52 -3.01 -10.04
CA GLY A 201 -6.19 -2.83 -8.76
C GLY A 201 -7.08 -1.61 -8.71
N ILE A 202 -7.89 -1.55 -7.65
CA ILE A 202 -8.74 -0.40 -7.34
C ILE A 202 -8.61 -0.04 -5.87
N THR A 203 -8.72 1.25 -5.55
CA THR A 203 -8.66 1.72 -4.16
C THR A 203 -9.77 2.71 -3.81
N GLY A 204 -10.18 2.70 -2.55
CA GLY A 204 -11.13 3.69 -2.05
C GLY A 204 -11.19 3.78 -0.54
N HIS A 205 -11.67 4.94 -0.07
CA HIS A 205 -11.81 5.27 1.34
C HIS A 205 -13.22 5.71 1.71
N TYR A 206 -13.97 6.21 0.75
CA TYR A 206 -15.07 7.13 0.93
C TYR A 206 -16.42 6.42 1.07
N GLU A 207 -16.70 5.52 0.13
CA GLU A 207 -18.01 4.89 -0.05
C GLU A 207 -17.84 3.46 -0.55
N PRO A 208 -18.25 2.42 0.22
CA PRO A 208 -18.10 1.02 -0.20
C PRO A 208 -18.88 0.68 -1.47
N MET A 209 -20.09 1.26 -1.65
CA MET A 209 -20.96 0.94 -2.78
C MET A 209 -20.43 1.43 -4.12
N ILE A 210 -19.64 2.51 -4.13
CA ILE A 210 -18.95 2.98 -5.33
C ILE A 210 -17.89 1.96 -5.80
N LEU A 211 -17.12 1.40 -4.86
CA LEU A 211 -16.15 0.35 -5.22
C LEU A 211 -16.85 -0.94 -5.65
N LYS A 212 -17.98 -1.28 -5.02
CA LYS A 212 -18.78 -2.43 -5.42
C LYS A 212 -19.22 -2.33 -6.88
N GLN A 213 -19.74 -1.19 -7.33
CA GLN A 213 -20.06 -0.97 -8.75
C GLN A 213 -18.85 -1.17 -9.66
N CYS A 214 -17.66 -0.70 -9.27
CA CYS A 214 -16.46 -0.84 -10.10
C CYS A 214 -16.05 -2.31 -10.25
N ILE A 215 -16.03 -3.09 -9.15
CA ILE A 215 -15.65 -4.50 -9.21
C ILE A 215 -16.70 -5.39 -9.88
N GLU A 216 -17.95 -4.95 -9.99
CA GLU A 216 -18.98 -5.62 -10.79
C GLU A 216 -18.80 -5.39 -12.30
N ARG A 217 -18.20 -4.24 -12.69
CA ARG A 217 -18.00 -3.85 -14.09
C ARG A 217 -16.67 -4.32 -14.69
N PHE A 218 -15.66 -4.62 -13.85
CA PHE A 218 -14.34 -5.01 -14.30
C PHE A 218 -13.65 -5.98 -13.32
N ASP A 219 -12.93 -6.95 -13.87
CA ASP A 219 -12.16 -7.95 -13.10
C ASP A 219 -10.81 -7.37 -12.65
N PHE A 220 -10.84 -6.65 -11.53
CA PHE A 220 -9.60 -6.24 -10.85
C PHE A 220 -8.97 -7.42 -10.11
N ASP A 221 -7.64 -7.50 -10.15
CA ASP A 221 -6.88 -8.52 -9.43
C ASP A 221 -6.85 -8.25 -7.92
N THR A 222 -6.84 -6.94 -7.52
CA THR A 222 -6.74 -6.53 -6.13
C THR A 222 -7.64 -5.35 -5.79
N ILE A 223 -7.96 -5.23 -4.51
CA ILE A 223 -8.60 -4.04 -3.93
C ILE A 223 -7.83 -3.58 -2.69
N LEU A 224 -7.59 -2.27 -2.60
CA LEU A 224 -7.03 -1.62 -1.43
C LEU A 224 -8.11 -0.74 -0.79
N MET A 225 -8.57 -1.11 0.41
CA MET A 225 -9.68 -0.45 1.09
C MET A 225 -9.33 -0.01 2.50
N ALA A 226 -9.92 1.13 2.91
CA ALA A 226 -9.74 1.67 4.25
C ALA A 226 -10.64 0.94 5.25
N VAL A 227 -10.02 0.15 6.13
CA VAL A 227 -10.71 -0.59 7.20
C VAL A 227 -9.89 -0.46 8.50
N ASN A 228 -10.58 -0.26 9.63
CA ASN A 228 -9.99 -0.27 10.97
C ASN A 228 -11.09 -0.56 12.00
N GLY A 229 -10.77 -0.57 13.29
CA GLY A 229 -11.73 -0.89 14.35
C GLY A 229 -12.98 0.00 14.41
N ALA A 230 -12.95 1.20 13.81
CA ALA A 230 -14.12 2.09 13.74
C ALA A 230 -15.04 1.80 12.53
N ASP A 231 -14.59 1.00 11.57
CA ASP A 231 -15.27 0.80 10.27
C ASP A 231 -16.73 0.35 10.40
N VAL A 232 -17.02 -0.55 11.34
CA VAL A 232 -18.36 -1.14 11.52
C VAL A 232 -19.44 -0.13 11.88
N HIS A 233 -19.05 1.05 12.38
CA HIS A 233 -19.98 2.06 12.87
C HIS A 233 -20.48 3.03 11.81
N TYR A 234 -19.81 3.13 10.64
CA TYR A 234 -20.22 4.05 9.59
C TYR A 234 -19.70 3.69 8.20
N LEU A 235 -20.61 3.54 7.22
CA LEU A 235 -20.32 3.17 5.82
C LEU A 235 -19.28 2.03 5.74
N SER A 236 -19.56 0.94 6.43
CA SER A 236 -18.63 -0.16 6.67
C SER A 236 -18.18 -0.87 5.41
N PHE A 237 -16.89 -0.86 5.13
CA PHE A 237 -16.28 -1.70 4.09
C PHE A 237 -16.23 -3.16 4.51
N LYS A 238 -16.04 -3.42 5.81
CA LYS A 238 -16.08 -4.77 6.39
C LYS A 238 -17.41 -5.46 6.09
N ASN A 239 -18.54 -4.76 6.33
CA ASN A 239 -19.87 -5.36 6.22
C ASN A 239 -20.42 -5.39 4.79
N TYR A 240 -20.15 -4.36 3.97
CA TYR A 240 -20.80 -4.18 2.69
C TYR A 240 -19.94 -4.52 1.47
N LEU A 241 -18.61 -4.49 1.58
CA LEU A 241 -17.73 -4.71 0.44
C LEU A 241 -16.86 -5.95 0.59
N LEU A 242 -16.29 -6.17 1.77
CA LEU A 242 -15.35 -7.28 2.03
C LEU A 242 -15.92 -8.66 1.62
N PRO A 243 -17.18 -9.02 1.95
CA PRO A 243 -17.75 -10.32 1.52
C PRO A 243 -17.84 -10.47 0.00
N GLU A 244 -18.15 -9.39 -0.73
CA GLU A 244 -18.23 -9.42 -2.18
C GLU A 244 -16.87 -9.59 -2.84
N VAL A 245 -15.86 -8.92 -2.29
CA VAL A 245 -14.47 -9.03 -2.77
C VAL A 245 -13.92 -10.44 -2.55
N GLN A 246 -14.22 -11.05 -1.39
CA GLN A 246 -13.85 -12.44 -1.10
C GLN A 246 -14.46 -13.42 -2.10
N LYS A 247 -15.75 -13.29 -2.41
CA LYS A 247 -16.43 -14.14 -3.42
C LYS A 247 -15.75 -14.08 -4.78
N LYS A 248 -15.20 -12.92 -5.15
CA LYS A 248 -14.47 -12.74 -6.41
C LYS A 248 -13.04 -13.30 -6.38
N GLY A 249 -12.51 -13.64 -5.21
CA GLY A 249 -11.14 -14.13 -5.02
C GLY A 249 -10.08 -13.08 -5.33
N MET A 250 -10.39 -11.80 -5.14
CA MET A 250 -9.45 -10.68 -5.31
C MET A 250 -8.42 -10.67 -4.17
N GLY A 251 -7.23 -10.13 -4.43
CA GLY A 251 -6.28 -9.80 -3.37
C GLY A 251 -6.79 -8.61 -2.56
N ILE A 252 -6.94 -8.79 -1.25
CA ILE A 252 -7.52 -7.79 -0.36
C ILE A 252 -6.42 -7.15 0.48
N ILE A 253 -6.27 -5.83 0.34
CA ILE A 253 -5.28 -5.06 1.06
C ILE A 253 -6.00 -4.08 1.97
N SER A 254 -5.73 -4.11 3.28
CA SER A 254 -6.29 -3.14 4.22
C SER A 254 -5.35 -1.97 4.46
N MET A 255 -5.91 -0.77 4.58
CA MET A 255 -5.17 0.46 4.91
C MET A 255 -5.90 1.29 5.97
N LYS A 256 -5.27 2.37 6.43
CA LYS A 256 -5.81 3.30 7.44
C LYS A 256 -5.94 2.69 8.83
N VAL A 257 -5.09 1.73 9.14
CA VAL A 257 -5.00 1.04 10.44
C VAL A 257 -4.93 2.04 11.60
N ALA A 258 -3.89 2.89 11.61
CA ALA A 258 -3.67 3.90 12.65
C ALA A 258 -4.23 5.28 12.28
N THR A 259 -4.69 5.49 11.04
CA THR A 259 -5.32 6.74 10.55
C THR A 259 -4.47 7.98 10.87
N ARG A 260 -3.17 7.96 10.49
CA ARG A 260 -2.18 8.98 10.83
C ARG A 260 -2.09 9.23 12.36
N GLY A 261 -2.10 8.19 13.15
CA GLY A 261 -2.05 8.22 14.62
C GLY A 261 -3.40 8.38 15.32
N ARG A 262 -4.45 8.90 14.64
CA ARG A 262 -5.76 9.25 15.24
C ARG A 262 -6.52 8.09 15.90
N MET A 263 -6.15 6.87 15.59
CA MET A 263 -6.69 5.67 16.26
C MET A 263 -5.92 5.31 17.53
N LEU A 264 -4.69 5.85 17.70
CA LEU A 264 -3.77 5.41 18.75
C LEU A 264 -3.93 6.22 20.04
N SER A 265 -4.01 5.53 21.18
CA SER A 265 -4.11 6.15 22.51
C SER A 265 -2.85 6.94 22.90
N SER A 266 -1.71 6.62 22.29
CA SER A 266 -0.45 7.35 22.48
C SER A 266 -0.36 8.65 21.69
N TRP A 267 -1.28 8.88 20.72
CA TRP A 267 -1.25 10.09 19.90
C TRP A 267 -1.96 11.26 20.58
N THR A 268 -1.26 12.37 20.70
CA THR A 268 -1.82 13.62 21.22
C THR A 268 -2.30 14.51 20.08
N PRO A 269 -3.58 14.88 20.03
CA PRO A 269 -4.09 15.81 19.02
C PRO A 269 -3.35 17.17 19.06
N PRO A 270 -2.88 17.71 17.92
CA PRO A 270 -2.40 19.08 17.85
C PRO A 270 -3.50 20.08 18.22
N PRO A 271 -3.17 21.35 18.53
CA PRO A 271 -4.14 22.42 18.71
C PRO A 271 -5.14 22.48 17.55
N MET A 272 -6.40 22.79 17.85
CA MET A 272 -7.50 22.74 16.86
C MET A 272 -7.31 23.68 15.67
N ASP A 273 -6.67 24.82 15.88
CA ASP A 273 -6.32 25.82 14.87
C ASP A 273 -5.20 25.38 13.94
N GLU A 274 -4.37 24.46 14.37
CA GLU A 274 -3.31 23.83 13.56
C GLU A 274 -3.80 22.64 12.74
N GLN A 275 -5.03 22.17 12.98
CA GLN A 275 -5.56 20.99 12.28
C GLN A 275 -6.39 21.38 11.05
N PRO A 276 -6.25 20.65 9.91
CA PRO A 276 -7.18 20.80 8.80
C PRO A 276 -8.62 20.49 9.26
N LYS A 277 -9.59 21.36 8.95
CA LYS A 277 -11.00 21.26 9.40
C LYS A 277 -11.59 19.85 9.24
N ARG A 278 -11.35 19.20 8.10
CA ARG A 278 -11.85 17.85 7.81
C ARG A 278 -11.26 16.78 8.74
N MET A 279 -10.07 17.01 9.26
CA MET A 279 -9.32 16.06 10.09
C MET A 279 -9.27 16.47 11.55
N ALA A 280 -9.98 17.53 11.93
CA ALA A 280 -9.95 18.09 13.27
C ALA A 280 -10.38 17.05 14.31
N THR A 281 -9.52 16.83 15.29
CA THR A 281 -9.60 15.77 16.27
C THR A 281 -9.38 16.35 17.66
N LYS A 282 -10.29 16.12 18.59
CA LYS A 282 -10.24 16.63 19.97
C LYS A 282 -9.74 15.60 20.99
N LEU A 283 -9.93 14.32 20.68
CA LEU A 283 -9.62 13.22 21.59
C LEU A 283 -8.39 12.45 21.13
N PRO A 284 -7.57 11.88 22.03
CA PRO A 284 -6.64 10.85 21.67
C PRO A 284 -7.38 9.66 21.03
N GLY A 285 -6.66 8.77 20.38
CA GLY A 285 -7.22 7.51 19.89
C GLY A 285 -7.55 6.56 21.06
N ALA A 286 -8.11 5.41 20.71
CA ALA A 286 -8.59 4.42 21.69
C ALA A 286 -7.77 3.13 21.72
N LEU A 287 -6.90 2.90 20.72
CA LEU A 287 -6.18 1.65 20.52
C LEU A 287 -4.68 1.80 20.74
N THR A 288 -4.04 0.73 21.19
CA THR A 288 -2.60 0.56 20.99
C THR A 288 -2.30 0.22 19.55
N ILE A 289 -1.06 0.40 19.08
CA ILE A 289 -0.65 -0.01 17.74
C ILE A 289 -0.82 -1.52 17.53
N LYS A 290 -0.57 -2.32 18.58
CA LYS A 290 -0.78 -3.76 18.57
C LYS A 290 -2.25 -4.11 18.31
N GLU A 291 -3.19 -3.56 19.09
CA GLU A 291 -4.63 -3.77 18.88
C GLU A 291 -5.08 -3.38 17.47
N ALA A 292 -4.59 -2.25 16.96
CA ALA A 292 -4.95 -1.76 15.63
C ALA A 292 -4.43 -2.68 14.51
N LEU A 293 -3.20 -3.18 14.61
CA LEU A 293 -2.61 -4.11 13.65
C LEU A 293 -3.26 -5.50 13.74
N GLU A 294 -3.38 -6.07 14.94
CA GLU A 294 -3.98 -7.40 15.14
C GLU A 294 -5.44 -7.44 14.66
N TYR A 295 -6.22 -6.37 14.89
CA TYR A 295 -7.57 -6.25 14.36
C TYR A 295 -7.59 -6.36 12.83
N ASN A 296 -6.75 -5.57 12.15
CA ASN A 296 -6.70 -5.58 10.69
C ASN A 296 -6.16 -6.90 10.12
N MET A 297 -5.13 -7.48 10.72
CA MET A 297 -4.54 -8.75 10.29
C MET A 297 -5.48 -9.94 10.56
N THR A 298 -6.42 -9.83 11.52
CA THR A 298 -7.45 -10.85 11.79
C THR A 298 -8.56 -10.84 10.72
N LEU A 299 -8.81 -9.71 10.07
CA LEU A 299 -9.76 -9.67 8.95
C LEU A 299 -9.29 -10.59 7.81
N PRO A 300 -10.21 -11.10 6.97
CA PRO A 300 -9.84 -11.95 5.85
C PRO A 300 -9.21 -11.12 4.71
N VAL A 301 -8.07 -10.51 5.01
CA VAL A 301 -7.28 -9.71 4.08
C VAL A 301 -5.97 -10.42 3.70
N SER A 302 -5.44 -10.12 2.53
CA SER A 302 -4.16 -10.66 2.09
C SER A 302 -3.00 -10.02 2.85
N THR A 303 -3.07 -8.71 3.06
CA THR A 303 -2.04 -7.95 3.79
C THR A 303 -2.62 -6.63 4.33
N THR A 304 -1.97 -6.10 5.33
CA THR A 304 -2.26 -4.82 5.97
C THR A 304 -1.12 -3.85 5.70
N ILE A 305 -1.39 -2.70 5.08
CA ILE A 305 -0.35 -1.69 4.84
C ILE A 305 -0.38 -0.59 5.90
N ILE A 306 0.80 -0.21 6.37
CA ILE A 306 0.99 0.91 7.30
C ILE A 306 2.19 1.76 6.88
N GLY A 307 2.04 3.09 6.94
CA GLY A 307 3.15 4.04 6.85
C GLY A 307 3.73 4.29 8.23
N VAL A 308 5.03 4.57 8.30
CA VAL A 308 5.78 4.81 9.54
C VAL A 308 6.60 6.10 9.45
N ASP A 309 6.90 6.68 10.61
CA ASP A 309 7.67 7.92 10.70
C ASP A 309 9.18 7.71 10.94
N ASP A 310 9.57 6.52 11.43
CA ASP A 310 10.95 6.14 11.75
C ASP A 310 11.18 4.63 11.59
N VAL A 311 12.43 4.20 11.83
CA VAL A 311 12.85 2.80 11.73
C VAL A 311 12.32 1.97 12.90
N GLU A 312 12.23 2.54 14.07
CA GLU A 312 11.75 1.89 15.28
C GLU A 312 10.30 1.45 15.12
N GLN A 313 9.45 2.28 14.49
CA GLN A 313 8.06 1.92 14.22
C GLN A 313 7.92 0.74 13.25
N ILE A 314 8.74 0.64 12.21
CA ILE A 314 8.67 -0.52 11.32
C ILE A 314 9.18 -1.79 12.01
N GLU A 315 10.18 -1.69 12.87
CA GLU A 315 10.68 -2.82 13.67
C GLU A 315 9.62 -3.31 14.65
N GLU A 316 8.96 -2.40 15.38
CA GLU A 316 7.85 -2.73 16.28
C GLU A 316 6.68 -3.39 15.51
N ASN A 317 6.28 -2.82 14.38
CA ASN A 317 5.17 -3.35 13.59
C ASN A 317 5.48 -4.75 13.04
N VAL A 318 6.70 -5.02 12.57
CA VAL A 318 7.11 -6.35 12.11
C VAL A 318 7.19 -7.33 13.28
N LYS A 319 7.64 -6.91 14.46
CA LYS A 319 7.60 -7.74 15.67
C LYS A 319 6.18 -8.15 16.01
N ILE A 320 5.22 -7.22 16.01
CA ILE A 320 3.80 -7.52 16.22
C ILE A 320 3.30 -8.55 15.19
N ALA A 321 3.66 -8.37 13.91
CA ALA A 321 3.28 -9.30 12.85
C ALA A 321 3.92 -10.69 13.00
N SER A 322 5.16 -10.77 13.51
CA SER A 322 5.85 -12.05 13.77
C SER A 322 5.24 -12.85 14.92
N GLU A 323 4.65 -12.17 15.90
CA GLU A 323 4.00 -12.75 17.08
C GLU A 323 2.47 -12.86 16.89
N PHE A 324 1.96 -12.59 15.69
CA PHE A 324 0.53 -12.49 15.42
C PHE A 324 -0.23 -13.79 15.68
N SER A 325 -1.31 -13.66 16.42
CA SER A 325 -2.37 -14.68 16.56
C SER A 325 -3.72 -14.03 16.27
N PRO A 326 -4.58 -14.65 15.47
CA PRO A 326 -5.90 -14.10 15.17
C PRO A 326 -6.73 -13.85 16.45
N LEU A 327 -7.36 -12.68 16.49
CA LEU A 327 -8.30 -12.34 17.55
C LEU A 327 -9.58 -13.16 17.42
N ASN A 328 -10.18 -13.55 18.55
CA ASN A 328 -11.50 -14.14 18.54
C ASN A 328 -12.61 -13.07 18.38
N ASN A 329 -13.86 -13.52 18.19
CA ASN A 329 -14.99 -12.61 17.95
C ASN A 329 -15.23 -11.62 19.10
N GLU A 330 -15.01 -12.02 20.34
CA GLU A 330 -15.19 -11.15 21.52
C GLU A 330 -14.11 -10.06 21.55
N GLN A 331 -12.87 -10.41 21.25
CA GLN A 331 -11.76 -9.46 21.16
C GLN A 331 -11.96 -8.48 20.00
N MET A 332 -12.43 -8.96 18.84
CA MET A 332 -12.77 -8.10 17.70
C MET A 332 -13.88 -7.10 18.08
N ALA A 333 -14.97 -7.57 18.69
CA ALA A 333 -16.07 -6.73 19.14
C ALA A 333 -15.64 -5.72 20.22
N ALA A 334 -14.75 -6.12 21.13
CA ALA A 334 -14.20 -5.22 22.15
C ALA A 334 -13.39 -4.06 21.54
N ILE A 335 -12.57 -4.33 20.50
CA ILE A 335 -11.83 -3.29 19.76
C ILE A 335 -12.80 -2.36 19.02
N GLU A 336 -13.81 -2.91 18.36
CA GLU A 336 -14.84 -2.12 17.69
C GLU A 336 -15.58 -1.20 18.68
N TYR A 337 -15.96 -1.72 19.84
CA TYR A 337 -16.59 -0.93 20.90
C TYR A 337 -15.69 0.19 21.43
N LYS A 338 -14.40 -0.08 21.66
CA LYS A 338 -13.41 0.96 22.04
C LYS A 338 -13.36 2.11 21.03
N CYS A 339 -13.59 1.82 19.75
CA CYS A 339 -13.55 2.82 18.67
C CYS A 339 -14.81 3.69 18.58
N LEU A 340 -15.91 3.32 19.26
CA LEU A 340 -17.19 4.05 19.15
C LEU A 340 -17.08 5.55 19.45
N PRO A 341 -16.37 6.03 20.49
CA PRO A 341 -16.22 7.46 20.76
C PRO A 341 -15.40 8.23 19.70
N ILE A 342 -14.58 7.52 18.93
CA ILE A 342 -13.63 8.11 17.97
C ILE A 342 -13.98 7.81 16.50
N VAL A 343 -15.20 7.35 16.21
CA VAL A 343 -15.62 6.95 14.86
C VAL A 343 -15.33 8.05 13.83
N ARG A 344 -15.71 9.31 14.13
CA ARG A 344 -15.53 10.40 13.17
C ARG A 344 -14.06 10.71 12.89
N GLN A 345 -13.18 10.66 13.89
CA GLN A 345 -11.75 10.86 13.68
C GLN A 345 -11.06 9.64 13.06
N GLY A 346 -11.48 8.44 13.42
CA GLY A 346 -11.00 7.19 12.84
C GLY A 346 -11.39 7.00 11.37
N LEU A 347 -12.49 7.63 10.95
CA LEU A 347 -13.08 7.54 9.61
C LEU A 347 -13.21 8.91 8.93
N TYR A 348 -12.37 9.90 9.23
CA TYR A 348 -12.47 11.26 8.68
C TYR A 348 -12.50 11.30 7.14
N PHE A 349 -12.05 10.27 6.48
CA PHE A 349 -11.99 10.11 5.03
C PHE A 349 -13.29 9.56 4.42
N ARG A 350 -14.29 9.14 5.22
CA ARG A 350 -15.62 8.71 4.76
C ARG A 350 -16.47 9.90 4.30
N ARG A 351 -17.59 9.59 3.64
CA ARG A 351 -18.59 10.58 3.22
C ARG A 351 -19.48 10.97 4.40
N TRP A 352 -19.14 12.05 5.07
CA TRP A 352 -19.88 12.58 6.23
C TRP A 352 -20.99 13.58 5.88
N GLU A 353 -21.17 13.91 4.61
CA GLU A 353 -22.13 14.93 4.16
C GLU A 353 -23.58 14.40 4.09
N LEU A 354 -23.82 13.15 4.42
CA LEU A 354 -25.15 12.51 4.40
C LEU A 354 -26.01 12.82 5.63
N GLY A 355 -25.64 13.80 6.45
CA GLY A 355 -26.48 14.31 7.53
C GLY A 355 -26.84 13.24 8.58
N VAL A 356 -25.84 12.78 9.33
CA VAL A 356 -26.03 12.01 10.56
C VAL A 356 -25.46 12.80 11.73
#